data_88bda8c834e16b16e4c9d046cd473bec
#
_entry.id   88bda8c834e16b16e4c9d046cd473bec
#
_cell.length_a   1.000
_cell.length_b   1.000
_cell.length_c   1.000
_cell.angle_alpha   90.00
_cell.angle_beta   90.00
_cell.angle_gamma   90.00
#
_symmetry.space_group_name_H-M   'P 1'
#
loop_
_entity.id
_entity.type
_entity.pdbx_description
1 polymer ?
#
loop_
_entity_poly.entity_id
_entity_poly.type
_entity_poly.pdbx_seq_one_letter_code
_entity_poly.pdbx_strand_id
1 'polypeptide(L)'
;MPGIRLIAIDMDGTLLHSDGHVSERNLAAIREAEAQGIEVAIATGRRHCYAMRVLRELDRPVHTALISSNGTVIRTLGSELLHREHVPVETARWLCEHVRDFRGTLVLTFDKVRADGEDDRGALVCEGVEELNENIGRWMEANALYIEHVLPIEGALDEAAPIQMMLCGPVDRMREAEAHLLTDPRVTNIDGSCEPGIEVNLHRTEYPHRDLCILDILPTGCSKASALLHLATARGIDASEILAIGDNWNDVPMFQIAGQSAVMANAPEDLRALATERGWLIAPSNDEDGVASVIEATLTISDPVASTR
;
A
#
# COMPACT_ATOMS: atom_id res chain seq x y z
N MET A 1 -24.88 -15.41 1.08
CA MET A 1 -23.78 -14.59 1.61
C MET A 1 -24.24 -13.15 1.50
N PRO A 2 -23.84 -12.23 2.38
CA PRO A 2 -24.11 -10.81 2.18
C PRO A 2 -23.51 -10.40 0.83
N GLY A 3 -24.18 -9.47 0.11
CA GLY A 3 -23.67 -8.94 -1.15
C GLY A 3 -22.43 -8.08 -0.92
N ILE A 4 -21.48 -8.09 -1.84
CA ILE A 4 -20.30 -7.22 -1.77
C ILE A 4 -20.75 -5.76 -1.96
N ARG A 5 -20.24 -4.87 -1.09
CA ARG A 5 -20.49 -3.43 -1.12
C ARG A 5 -19.22 -2.59 -1.27
N LEU A 6 -18.05 -3.19 -1.01
CA LEU A 6 -16.76 -2.54 -1.17
C LEU A 6 -15.77 -3.51 -1.80
N ILE A 7 -15.09 -3.08 -2.87
CA ILE A 7 -13.99 -3.79 -3.50
C ILE A 7 -12.70 -3.01 -3.23
N ALA A 8 -11.73 -3.64 -2.57
CA ALA A 8 -10.39 -3.11 -2.37
C ALA A 8 -9.43 -3.79 -3.35
N ILE A 9 -8.75 -2.99 -4.18
CA ILE A 9 -7.88 -3.50 -5.25
C ILE A 9 -6.47 -2.96 -5.02
N ASP A 10 -5.48 -3.86 -4.88
CA ASP A 10 -4.08 -3.45 -4.93
C ASP A 10 -3.70 -2.93 -6.32
N MET A 11 -2.64 -2.14 -6.39
CA MET A 11 -2.26 -1.44 -7.61
C MET A 11 -1.18 -2.20 -8.40
N ASP A 12 -0.03 -2.45 -7.79
CA ASP A 12 1.16 -2.98 -8.46
C ASP A 12 1.13 -4.51 -8.55
N GLY A 13 1.12 -5.08 -9.76
CA GLY A 13 0.98 -6.52 -9.95
C GLY A 13 -0.47 -7.03 -9.79
N THR A 14 -1.43 -6.13 -9.59
CA THR A 14 -2.85 -6.44 -9.45
C THR A 14 -3.67 -5.66 -10.47
N LEU A 15 -3.93 -4.37 -10.23
CA LEU A 15 -4.68 -3.52 -11.16
C LEU A 15 -3.85 -3.16 -12.40
N LEU A 16 -2.55 -2.91 -12.20
CA LEU A 16 -1.61 -2.56 -13.26
C LEU A 16 -1.07 -3.81 -13.94
N HIS A 17 -1.08 -3.83 -15.26
CA HIS A 17 -0.32 -4.76 -16.07
C HIS A 17 1.20 -4.54 -15.89
N SER A 18 2.01 -5.48 -16.35
CA SER A 18 3.48 -5.42 -16.24
C SER A 18 4.11 -4.23 -16.98
N ASP A 19 3.38 -3.63 -17.95
CA ASP A 19 3.77 -2.40 -18.66
C ASP A 19 3.38 -1.11 -17.91
N GLY A 20 2.72 -1.22 -16.75
CA GLY A 20 2.32 -0.11 -15.90
C GLY A 20 0.97 0.54 -16.26
N HIS A 21 0.21 -0.02 -17.19
CA HIS A 21 -1.10 0.48 -17.60
C HIS A 21 -2.24 -0.35 -16.98
N VAL A 22 -3.43 0.24 -16.92
CA VAL A 22 -4.67 -0.46 -16.57
C VAL A 22 -5.42 -0.79 -17.87
N SER A 23 -5.85 -2.04 -18.03
CA SER A 23 -6.58 -2.46 -19.22
C SER A 23 -8.00 -1.87 -19.29
N GLU A 24 -8.52 -1.71 -20.50
CA GLU A 24 -9.91 -1.29 -20.71
C GLU A 24 -10.92 -2.28 -20.11
N ARG A 25 -10.59 -3.59 -20.05
CA ARG A 25 -11.45 -4.59 -19.44
C ARG A 25 -11.51 -4.42 -17.92
N ASN A 26 -10.37 -4.20 -17.26
CA ASN A 26 -10.33 -3.90 -15.83
C ASN A 26 -11.14 -2.63 -15.51
N LEU A 27 -10.98 -1.57 -16.31
CA LEU A 27 -11.73 -0.32 -16.14
C LEU A 27 -13.24 -0.52 -16.36
N ALA A 28 -13.64 -1.30 -17.36
CA ALA A 28 -15.05 -1.57 -17.63
C ALA A 28 -15.69 -2.36 -16.48
N ALA A 29 -15.03 -3.39 -15.94
CA ALA A 29 -15.51 -4.17 -14.81
C ALA A 29 -15.65 -3.30 -13.54
N ILE A 30 -14.71 -2.42 -13.27
CA ILE A 30 -14.77 -1.48 -12.14
C ILE A 30 -15.96 -0.52 -12.31
N ARG A 31 -16.15 0.07 -13.50
CA ARG A 31 -17.30 0.96 -13.79
C ARG A 31 -18.64 0.23 -13.62
N GLU A 32 -18.72 -1.03 -14.03
CA GLU A 32 -19.92 -1.85 -13.86
C GLU A 32 -20.22 -2.11 -12.38
N ALA A 33 -19.21 -2.45 -11.57
CA ALA A 33 -19.39 -2.62 -10.14
C ALA A 33 -19.93 -1.33 -9.48
N GLU A 34 -19.37 -0.18 -9.84
CA GLU A 34 -19.83 1.13 -9.32
C GLU A 34 -21.24 1.48 -9.80
N ALA A 35 -21.60 1.14 -11.06
CA ALA A 35 -22.95 1.34 -11.57
C ALA A 35 -23.98 0.51 -10.78
N GLN A 36 -23.57 -0.61 -10.18
CA GLN A 36 -24.39 -1.43 -9.29
C GLN A 36 -24.34 -0.96 -7.82
N GLY A 37 -23.68 0.16 -7.53
CA GLY A 37 -23.60 0.76 -6.20
C GLY A 37 -22.55 0.17 -5.29
N ILE A 38 -21.60 -0.60 -5.83
CA ILE A 38 -20.44 -1.13 -5.08
C ILE A 38 -19.35 -0.06 -5.06
N GLU A 39 -18.87 0.31 -3.88
CA GLU A 39 -17.74 1.22 -3.75
C GLU A 39 -16.44 0.51 -4.15
N VAL A 40 -15.55 1.21 -4.86
CA VAL A 40 -14.22 0.69 -5.21
C VAL A 40 -13.16 1.57 -4.57
N ALA A 41 -12.23 0.96 -3.87
CA ALA A 41 -11.06 1.61 -3.29
C ALA A 41 -9.77 1.00 -3.85
N ILE A 42 -8.79 1.85 -4.13
CA ILE A 42 -7.44 1.40 -4.51
C ILE A 42 -6.57 1.40 -3.25
N ALA A 43 -5.79 0.32 -3.03
CA ALA A 43 -4.91 0.19 -1.88
C ALA A 43 -3.47 -0.10 -2.36
N THR A 44 -2.50 0.74 -1.97
CA THR A 44 -1.13 0.63 -2.49
C THR A 44 -0.08 1.02 -1.45
N GLY A 45 1.13 0.47 -1.58
CA GLY A 45 2.32 0.96 -0.87
C GLY A 45 2.85 2.29 -1.41
N ARG A 46 2.42 2.71 -2.60
CA ARG A 46 2.84 3.99 -3.17
C ARG A 46 2.31 5.16 -2.36
N ARG A 47 3.08 6.27 -2.32
CA ARG A 47 2.57 7.56 -1.84
C ARG A 47 1.44 8.07 -2.75
N HIS A 48 0.56 8.89 -2.22
CA HIS A 48 -0.60 9.43 -2.95
C HIS A 48 -0.20 10.04 -4.31
N CYS A 49 0.71 11.01 -4.34
CA CYS A 49 1.08 11.67 -5.61
C CYS A 49 1.71 10.71 -6.61
N TYR A 50 2.44 9.68 -6.15
CA TYR A 50 3.05 8.69 -7.04
C TYR A 50 2.01 7.74 -7.64
N ALA A 51 1.00 7.33 -6.88
CA ALA A 51 -0.14 6.57 -7.38
C ALA A 51 -0.96 7.40 -8.38
N MET A 52 -1.17 8.68 -8.09
CA MET A 52 -1.93 9.59 -8.95
C MET A 52 -1.32 9.82 -10.33
N ARG A 53 -0.02 9.53 -10.55
CA ARG A 53 0.59 9.57 -11.90
C ARG A 53 -0.09 8.65 -12.90
N VAL A 54 -0.63 7.52 -12.41
CA VAL A 54 -1.39 6.56 -13.22
C VAL A 54 -2.90 6.82 -13.08
N LEU A 55 -3.39 6.97 -11.86
CA LEU A 55 -4.82 7.01 -11.58
C LEU A 55 -5.53 8.23 -12.17
N ARG A 56 -4.84 9.36 -12.38
CA ARG A 56 -5.42 10.55 -13.07
C ARG A 56 -5.85 10.29 -14.50
N GLU A 57 -5.20 9.35 -15.18
CA GLU A 57 -5.49 9.03 -16.58
C GLU A 57 -6.71 8.11 -16.74
N LEU A 58 -7.22 7.55 -15.63
CA LEU A 58 -8.22 6.49 -15.68
C LEU A 58 -9.67 6.98 -15.69
N ASP A 59 -9.93 8.28 -15.79
CA ASP A 59 -11.29 8.86 -15.78
C ASP A 59 -12.17 8.28 -14.65
N ARG A 60 -11.61 8.28 -13.43
CA ARG A 60 -12.26 7.76 -12.23
C ARG A 60 -12.98 8.85 -11.46
N PRO A 61 -14.08 8.53 -10.73
CA PRO A 61 -14.74 9.50 -9.88
C PRO A 61 -13.77 10.12 -8.86
N VAL A 62 -13.79 11.43 -8.71
CA VAL A 62 -12.90 12.16 -7.79
C VAL A 62 -13.06 11.74 -6.32
N HIS A 63 -14.21 11.18 -5.95
CA HIS A 63 -14.49 10.67 -4.61
C HIS A 63 -14.01 9.24 -4.36
N THR A 64 -13.50 8.53 -5.38
CA THR A 64 -12.91 7.20 -5.22
C THR A 64 -11.80 7.24 -4.17
N ALA A 65 -11.85 6.33 -3.20
CA ALA A 65 -10.87 6.27 -2.12
C ALA A 65 -9.55 5.64 -2.61
N LEU A 66 -8.45 6.26 -2.21
CA LEU A 66 -7.08 5.76 -2.39
C LEU A 66 -6.44 5.58 -1.01
N ILE A 67 -6.21 4.34 -0.63
CA ILE A 67 -5.39 3.94 0.51
C ILE A 67 -3.95 3.90 0.02
N SER A 68 -3.10 4.78 0.54
CA SER A 68 -1.71 4.96 0.10
C SER A 68 -0.71 4.75 1.24
N SER A 69 0.58 4.63 0.90
CA SER A 69 1.67 4.41 1.87
C SER A 69 1.37 3.25 2.83
N ASN A 70 0.97 2.10 2.30
CA ASN A 70 0.60 0.89 3.05
C ASN A 70 -0.47 1.12 4.14
N GLY A 71 -1.37 2.09 3.93
CA GLY A 71 -2.50 2.35 4.82
C GLY A 71 -2.34 3.53 5.77
N THR A 72 -1.19 4.22 5.76
CA THR A 72 -1.00 5.40 6.63
C THR A 72 -1.85 6.60 6.20
N VAL A 73 -2.26 6.66 4.94
CA VAL A 73 -3.08 7.76 4.41
C VAL A 73 -4.23 7.24 3.56
N ILE A 74 -5.43 7.74 3.80
CA ILE A 74 -6.59 7.58 2.93
C ILE A 74 -6.97 8.96 2.39
N ARG A 75 -6.95 9.11 1.07
CA ARG A 75 -7.45 10.29 0.37
C ARG A 75 -8.41 9.89 -0.72
N THR A 76 -9.23 10.82 -1.17
CA THR A 76 -9.92 10.66 -2.45
C THR A 76 -8.96 10.93 -3.62
N LEU A 77 -9.31 10.49 -4.83
CA LEU A 77 -8.57 10.88 -6.03
C LEU A 77 -8.61 12.41 -6.26
N GLY A 78 -9.60 13.11 -5.70
CA GLY A 78 -9.67 14.57 -5.63
C GLY A 78 -8.79 15.20 -4.54
N SER A 79 -7.92 14.42 -3.90
CA SER A 79 -6.96 14.84 -2.87
C SER A 79 -7.56 15.24 -1.51
N GLU A 80 -8.86 15.03 -1.30
CA GLU A 80 -9.48 15.22 0.01
C GLU A 80 -8.92 14.19 1.00
N LEU A 81 -8.43 14.64 2.15
CA LEU A 81 -7.94 13.79 3.23
C LEU A 81 -9.11 13.19 4.01
N LEU A 82 -9.19 11.86 4.05
CA LEU A 82 -10.19 11.12 4.81
C LEU A 82 -9.62 10.57 6.12
N HIS A 83 -8.37 10.10 6.10
CA HIS A 83 -7.69 9.57 7.29
C HIS A 83 -6.17 9.66 7.14
N ARG A 84 -5.46 9.78 8.26
CA ARG A 84 -4.00 9.79 8.28
C ARG A 84 -3.47 9.34 9.63
N GLU A 85 -2.48 8.46 9.60
CA GLU A 85 -1.69 8.02 10.74
C GLU A 85 -0.26 8.56 10.65
N HIS A 86 0.39 8.69 11.79
CA HIS A 86 1.77 9.16 11.87
C HIS A 86 2.61 8.25 12.77
N VAL A 87 3.88 8.12 12.45
CA VAL A 87 4.88 7.66 13.41
C VAL A 87 5.05 8.79 14.44
N PRO A 88 4.83 8.56 15.74
CA PRO A 88 5.03 9.59 16.75
C PRO A 88 6.44 10.19 16.66
N VAL A 89 6.58 11.50 16.85
CA VAL A 89 7.88 12.19 16.71
C VAL A 89 8.95 11.57 17.59
N GLU A 90 8.63 11.21 18.84
CA GLU A 90 9.58 10.58 19.77
C GLU A 90 10.04 9.20 19.24
N THR A 91 9.10 8.40 18.71
CA THR A 91 9.40 7.11 18.07
C THR A 91 10.28 7.32 16.83
N ALA A 92 9.97 8.32 15.99
CA ALA A 92 10.77 8.63 14.81
C ALA A 92 12.19 9.08 15.16
N ARG A 93 12.37 9.90 16.21
CA ARG A 93 13.70 10.31 16.73
C ARG A 93 14.48 9.11 17.23
N TRP A 94 13.83 8.26 18.03
CA TRP A 94 14.45 7.03 18.49
C TRP A 94 14.88 6.13 17.32
N LEU A 95 14.02 5.95 16.30
CA LEU A 95 14.35 5.16 15.10
C LEU A 95 15.56 5.74 14.37
N CYS A 96 15.63 7.06 14.15
CA CYS A 96 16.79 7.70 13.52
C CYS A 96 18.11 7.38 14.25
N GLU A 97 18.10 7.35 15.58
CA GLU A 97 19.27 6.95 16.38
C GLU A 97 19.53 5.44 16.29
N HIS A 98 18.47 4.62 16.39
CA HIS A 98 18.57 3.16 16.39
C HIS A 98 19.10 2.61 15.06
N VAL A 99 18.73 3.24 13.93
CA VAL A 99 19.22 2.87 12.58
C VAL A 99 20.43 3.71 12.13
N ARG A 100 21.21 4.26 13.05
CA ARG A 100 22.35 5.14 12.73
C ARG A 100 23.31 4.53 11.70
N ASP A 101 23.57 3.23 11.78
CA ASP A 101 24.45 2.51 10.84
C ASP A 101 23.84 2.33 9.46
N PHE A 102 22.56 2.65 9.28
CA PHE A 102 21.81 2.55 8.04
C PHE A 102 21.32 3.91 7.52
N ARG A 103 21.81 5.03 8.07
CA ARG A 103 21.34 6.38 7.72
C ARG A 103 21.44 6.73 6.25
N GLY A 104 22.44 6.23 5.54
CA GLY A 104 22.57 6.41 4.08
C GLY A 104 21.45 5.75 3.26
N THR A 105 20.58 4.99 3.90
CA THR A 105 19.42 4.33 3.26
C THR A 105 18.08 4.82 3.84
N LEU A 106 18.11 5.69 4.87
CA LEU A 106 16.92 6.15 5.59
C LEU A 106 16.22 7.30 4.86
N VAL A 107 14.91 7.16 4.69
CA VAL A 107 14.02 8.19 4.16
C VAL A 107 12.84 8.38 5.11
N LEU A 108 12.57 9.62 5.50
CA LEU A 108 11.34 10.01 6.19
C LEU A 108 10.31 10.43 5.14
N THR A 109 9.09 9.97 5.27
CA THR A 109 7.98 10.33 4.39
C THR A 109 6.95 11.16 5.15
N PHE A 110 6.65 12.35 4.63
CA PHE A 110 5.65 13.27 5.19
C PHE A 110 4.47 13.42 4.24
N ASP A 111 3.28 13.60 4.77
CA ASP A 111 2.08 13.87 3.97
C ASP A 111 2.00 15.36 3.65
N LYS A 112 2.69 15.78 2.60
CA LYS A 112 2.74 17.16 2.08
C LYS A 112 1.98 17.29 0.74
N VAL A 113 0.82 16.63 0.62
CA VAL A 113 0.00 16.69 -0.60
C VAL A 113 -0.72 18.03 -0.70
N ARG A 114 -0.52 18.74 -1.81
CA ARG A 114 -1.19 20.00 -2.17
C ARG A 114 -2.60 19.75 -2.72
N ALA A 115 -3.36 20.82 -2.89
CA ALA A 115 -4.72 20.75 -3.45
C ALA A 115 -4.78 20.20 -4.89
N ASP A 116 -3.68 20.31 -5.64
CA ASP A 116 -3.55 19.72 -6.99
C ASP A 116 -3.19 18.23 -6.99
N GLY A 117 -3.03 17.64 -5.80
CA GLY A 117 -2.69 16.23 -5.60
C GLY A 117 -1.21 15.91 -5.80
N GLU A 118 -0.36 16.93 -6.01
CA GLU A 118 1.10 16.76 -6.02
C GLU A 118 1.66 16.96 -4.61
N ASP A 119 2.81 16.33 -4.34
CA ASP A 119 3.54 16.58 -3.11
C ASP A 119 4.34 17.89 -3.21
N ASP A 120 4.57 18.52 -2.06
CA ASP A 120 5.57 19.57 -1.93
C ASP A 120 6.97 18.99 -1.72
N ARG A 121 7.99 19.82 -1.91
CA ARG A 121 9.35 19.52 -1.52
C ARG A 121 9.40 19.22 -0.01
N GLY A 122 10.21 18.23 0.40
CA GLY A 122 10.27 17.73 1.76
C GLY A 122 9.14 16.76 2.11
N ALA A 123 8.34 16.30 1.12
CA ALA A 123 7.50 15.11 1.31
C ALA A 123 8.35 13.85 1.52
N LEU A 124 9.56 13.85 1.00
CA LEU A 124 10.61 12.87 1.26
C LEU A 124 11.83 13.59 1.82
N VAL A 125 12.35 13.13 2.94
CA VAL A 125 13.54 13.68 3.56
C VAL A 125 14.58 12.60 3.78
N CYS A 126 15.83 12.87 3.39
CA CYS A 126 16.99 12.03 3.65
C CYS A 126 18.20 12.88 3.98
N GLU A 127 19.24 12.31 4.60
CA GLU A 127 20.51 13.03 4.84
C GLU A 127 21.35 13.08 3.58
N GLY A 128 21.89 11.96 3.21
CA GLY A 128 22.70 11.74 2.03
C GLY A 128 22.40 10.36 1.47
N VAL A 129 22.65 10.20 0.20
CA VAL A 129 22.29 8.97 -0.50
C VAL A 129 23.57 8.34 -1.03
N GLU A 130 24.45 7.93 -0.10
CA GLU A 130 25.80 7.44 -0.45
C GLU A 130 25.81 5.93 -0.74
N GLU A 131 24.84 5.16 -0.25
CA GLU A 131 24.78 3.70 -0.38
C GLU A 131 23.84 3.24 -1.52
N LEU A 132 23.67 4.03 -2.57
CA LEU A 132 22.71 3.73 -3.63
C LEU A 132 23.26 2.83 -4.73
N ASN A 133 22.53 1.76 -5.02
CA ASN A 133 22.65 1.08 -6.29
C ASN A 133 21.89 1.82 -7.42
N GLU A 134 22.05 1.41 -8.67
CA GLU A 134 21.42 2.03 -9.85
C GLU A 134 19.89 2.12 -9.75
N ASN A 135 19.24 1.14 -9.12
CA ASN A 135 17.78 1.09 -9.00
C ASN A 135 17.24 2.11 -8.00
N ILE A 136 17.98 2.35 -6.92
CA ILE A 136 17.66 3.40 -5.95
C ILE A 136 17.92 4.76 -6.59
N GLY A 137 18.99 4.91 -7.38
CA GLY A 137 19.26 6.11 -8.15
C GLY A 137 18.07 6.50 -9.05
N ARG A 138 17.49 5.55 -9.76
CA ARG A 138 16.28 5.78 -10.59
C ARG A 138 15.08 6.21 -9.76
N TRP A 139 14.88 5.61 -8.58
CA TRP A 139 13.82 6.02 -7.67
C TRP A 139 14.04 7.46 -7.17
N MET A 140 15.29 7.80 -6.81
CA MET A 140 15.67 9.15 -6.41
C MET A 140 15.42 10.18 -7.51
N GLU A 141 15.85 9.90 -8.73
CA GLU A 141 15.60 10.76 -9.90
C GLU A 141 14.09 11.00 -10.12
N ALA A 142 13.29 9.93 -10.06
CA ALA A 142 11.85 10.02 -10.23
C ALA A 142 11.14 10.82 -9.13
N ASN A 143 11.77 10.98 -7.96
CA ASN A 143 11.24 11.70 -6.81
C ASN A 143 12.01 12.99 -6.47
N ALA A 144 12.99 13.40 -7.29
CA ALA A 144 13.91 14.50 -6.99
C ALA A 144 13.22 15.83 -6.61
N LEU A 145 12.05 16.11 -7.19
CA LEU A 145 11.27 17.32 -6.92
C LEU A 145 10.71 17.35 -5.47
N TYR A 146 10.51 16.18 -4.87
CA TYR A 146 9.88 16.01 -3.56
C TYR A 146 10.88 15.77 -2.44
N ILE A 147 12.15 15.51 -2.81
CA ILE A 147 13.23 15.21 -1.87
C ILE A 147 13.83 16.49 -1.32
N GLU A 148 14.00 16.53 -0.01
CA GLU A 148 14.76 17.50 0.71
C GLU A 148 15.89 16.83 1.50
N HIS A 149 17.08 17.38 1.46
CA HIS A 149 18.23 16.91 2.23
C HIS A 149 18.32 17.69 3.52
N VAL A 150 18.25 16.99 4.66
CA VAL A 150 18.34 17.56 6.00
C VAL A 150 19.43 16.84 6.79
N LEU A 151 20.38 17.58 7.35
CA LEU A 151 21.50 17.04 8.13
C LEU A 151 21.63 17.81 9.48
N PRO A 152 21.45 17.14 10.63
CA PRO A 152 21.01 15.75 10.78
C PRO A 152 19.53 15.57 10.41
N ILE A 153 19.14 14.37 9.98
CA ILE A 153 17.77 14.07 9.49
C ILE A 153 16.70 14.35 10.54
N GLU A 154 17.02 14.24 11.82
CA GLU A 154 16.15 14.55 12.96
C GLU A 154 15.64 16.00 12.95
N GLY A 155 16.35 16.91 12.28
CA GLY A 155 15.89 18.28 12.08
C GLY A 155 14.56 18.38 11.34
N ALA A 156 14.24 17.43 10.47
CA ALA A 156 12.95 17.38 9.79
C ALA A 156 11.77 17.06 10.74
N LEU A 157 12.05 16.46 11.89
CA LEU A 157 11.05 16.10 12.91
C LEU A 157 10.67 17.27 13.82
N ASP A 158 11.34 18.42 13.70
CA ASP A 158 10.98 19.62 14.47
C ASP A 158 9.70 20.29 13.97
N GLU A 159 9.33 20.05 12.70
CA GLU A 159 8.19 20.67 12.06
C GLU A 159 6.95 19.76 11.99
N ALA A 160 7.15 18.46 11.78
CA ALA A 160 6.06 17.51 11.56
C ALA A 160 6.43 16.07 11.93
N ALA A 161 5.42 15.24 12.20
CA ALA A 161 5.56 13.81 12.33
C ALA A 161 5.50 13.14 10.94
N PRO A 162 6.38 12.16 10.62
CA PRO A 162 6.31 11.42 9.36
C PRO A 162 5.12 10.45 9.37
N ILE A 163 4.53 10.21 8.21
CA ILE A 163 3.51 9.17 8.03
C ILE A 163 4.13 7.78 7.94
N GLN A 164 5.40 7.72 7.53
CA GLN A 164 6.15 6.50 7.30
C GLN A 164 7.63 6.84 7.34
N MET A 165 8.44 5.87 7.78
CA MET A 165 9.88 5.86 7.53
C MET A 165 10.20 4.66 6.66
N MET A 166 11.28 4.69 5.91
CA MET A 166 11.72 3.52 5.15
C MET A 166 13.24 3.45 5.08
N LEU A 167 13.76 2.24 5.02
CA LEU A 167 15.13 1.95 4.59
C LEU A 167 15.06 1.35 3.19
N CYS A 168 15.93 1.80 2.29
CA CYS A 168 15.91 1.39 0.90
C CYS A 168 17.35 1.11 0.43
N GLY A 169 17.63 -0.13 0.00
CA GLY A 169 18.98 -0.55 -0.34
C GLY A 169 19.09 -1.94 -0.94
N PRO A 170 20.32 -2.48 -1.08
CA PRO A 170 20.56 -3.84 -1.48
C PRO A 170 19.87 -4.85 -0.56
N VAL A 171 19.41 -5.98 -1.11
CA VAL A 171 18.59 -6.97 -0.38
C VAL A 171 19.26 -7.43 0.91
N ASP A 172 20.53 -7.82 0.87
CA ASP A 172 21.21 -8.33 2.08
C ASP A 172 21.39 -7.23 3.13
N ARG A 173 21.69 -6.00 2.71
CA ARG A 173 21.81 -4.86 3.64
C ARG A 173 20.49 -4.54 4.33
N MET A 174 19.38 -4.65 3.63
CA MET A 174 18.05 -4.41 4.23
C MET A 174 17.60 -5.56 5.14
N ARG A 175 18.01 -6.78 4.86
CA ARG A 175 17.80 -7.92 5.79
C ARG A 175 18.59 -7.75 7.09
N GLU A 176 19.83 -7.23 7.02
CA GLU A 176 20.60 -6.86 8.22
C GLU A 176 19.89 -5.75 9.02
N ALA A 177 19.38 -4.73 8.34
CA ALA A 177 18.65 -3.65 8.98
C ALA A 177 17.36 -4.14 9.66
N GLU A 178 16.59 -5.00 9.00
CA GLU A 178 15.40 -5.63 9.59
C GLU A 178 15.76 -6.47 10.82
N ALA A 179 16.79 -7.31 10.73
CA ALA A 179 17.23 -8.11 11.86
C ALA A 179 17.68 -7.23 13.03
N HIS A 180 18.36 -6.10 12.75
CA HIS A 180 18.74 -5.13 13.77
C HIS A 180 17.51 -4.47 14.42
N LEU A 181 16.57 -3.98 13.62
CA LEU A 181 15.34 -3.36 14.12
C LEU A 181 14.53 -4.31 15.02
N LEU A 182 14.40 -5.57 14.63
CA LEU A 182 13.68 -6.61 15.40
C LEU A 182 14.35 -7.01 16.72
N THR A 183 15.55 -6.50 17.01
CA THR A 183 16.16 -6.70 18.35
C THR A 183 15.50 -5.84 19.42
N ASP A 184 14.81 -4.76 19.05
CA ASP A 184 14.10 -3.92 20.01
C ASP A 184 12.63 -4.40 20.19
N PRO A 185 12.16 -4.55 21.44
CA PRO A 185 10.81 -5.05 21.70
C PRO A 185 9.68 -4.12 21.24
N ARG A 186 9.98 -2.88 20.85
CA ARG A 186 9.00 -1.94 20.28
C ARG A 186 8.72 -2.17 18.80
N VAL A 187 9.48 -3.06 18.16
CA VAL A 187 9.39 -3.33 16.72
C VAL A 187 8.84 -4.72 16.47
N THR A 188 7.92 -4.83 15.53
CA THR A 188 7.38 -6.11 15.06
C THR A 188 7.38 -6.15 13.52
N ASN A 189 7.38 -7.36 12.96
CA ASN A 189 7.07 -7.61 11.54
C ASN A 189 5.74 -8.35 11.36
N ILE A 190 4.89 -8.32 12.39
CA ILE A 190 3.53 -8.86 12.33
C ILE A 190 2.58 -7.74 11.91
N ASP A 191 2.03 -7.87 10.71
CA ASP A 191 1.14 -6.87 10.13
C ASP A 191 -0.08 -6.59 11.01
N GLY A 192 -0.35 -5.29 11.21
CA GLY A 192 -1.51 -4.83 11.95
C GLY A 192 -1.46 -5.15 13.45
N SER A 193 -0.31 -5.57 14.00
CA SER A 193 -0.16 -5.79 15.43
C SER A 193 -0.38 -4.50 16.20
N CYS A 194 -1.25 -4.58 17.23
CA CYS A 194 -1.52 -3.51 18.20
C CYS A 194 -1.17 -3.96 19.62
N GLU A 195 -0.22 -4.88 19.78
CA GLU A 195 0.16 -5.36 21.11
C GLU A 195 0.76 -4.23 21.95
N PRO A 196 0.49 -4.20 23.26
CA PRO A 196 1.05 -3.18 24.14
C PRO A 196 2.57 -3.19 24.14
N GLY A 197 3.17 -2.01 23.91
CA GLY A 197 4.62 -1.84 23.85
C GLY A 197 5.19 -1.88 22.43
N ILE A 198 4.46 -2.33 21.44
CA ILE A 198 4.83 -2.18 20.02
C ILE A 198 4.56 -0.74 19.57
N GLU A 199 5.55 -0.09 18.97
CA GLU A 199 5.45 1.27 18.46
C GLU A 199 5.43 1.32 16.93
N VAL A 200 6.10 0.36 16.28
CA VAL A 200 6.16 0.28 14.81
C VAL A 200 6.11 -1.15 14.31
N ASN A 201 5.60 -1.32 13.10
CA ASN A 201 5.66 -2.56 12.35
C ASN A 201 6.43 -2.39 11.04
N LEU A 202 7.12 -3.46 10.65
CA LEU A 202 7.95 -3.51 9.46
C LEU A 202 7.23 -4.24 8.33
N HIS A 203 7.29 -3.66 7.13
CA HIS A 203 6.87 -4.31 5.90
C HIS A 203 8.06 -4.38 4.94
N ARG A 204 8.44 -5.59 4.53
CA ARG A 204 9.54 -5.79 3.61
C ARG A 204 9.03 -6.16 2.21
N THR A 205 9.49 -5.41 1.21
CA THR A 205 9.27 -5.71 -0.20
C THR A 205 10.61 -5.92 -0.88
N GLU A 206 10.86 -7.12 -1.40
CA GLU A 206 12.11 -7.49 -2.08
C GLU A 206 11.90 -7.61 -3.59
N TYR A 207 12.88 -7.10 -4.33
CA TYR A 207 13.03 -7.27 -5.79
C TYR A 207 14.39 -7.90 -6.07
N PRO A 208 14.57 -9.23 -5.87
CA PRO A 208 15.89 -9.88 -5.89
C PRO A 208 16.64 -9.71 -7.22
N HIS A 209 15.92 -9.75 -8.36
CA HIS A 209 16.50 -9.57 -9.69
C HIS A 209 17.04 -8.14 -9.94
N ARG A 210 16.70 -7.18 -9.07
CA ARG A 210 17.18 -5.79 -9.10
C ARG A 210 18.12 -5.47 -7.95
N ASP A 211 18.42 -6.45 -7.09
CA ASP A 211 19.10 -6.23 -5.80
C ASP A 211 18.54 -5.00 -5.07
N LEU A 212 17.23 -4.95 -4.93
CA LEU A 212 16.51 -3.86 -4.30
C LEU A 212 15.57 -4.42 -3.25
N CYS A 213 15.65 -3.86 -2.06
CA CYS A 213 14.69 -4.10 -0.98
C CYS A 213 14.25 -2.76 -0.38
N ILE A 214 12.96 -2.65 -0.14
CA ILE A 214 12.33 -1.56 0.59
C ILE A 214 11.82 -2.14 1.90
N LEU A 215 12.27 -1.59 3.00
CA LEU A 215 11.81 -1.92 4.34
C LEU A 215 11.03 -0.72 4.89
N ASP A 216 9.72 -0.78 4.78
CA ASP A 216 8.82 0.24 5.31
C ASP A 216 8.68 0.08 6.82
N ILE A 217 8.72 1.18 7.55
CA ILE A 217 8.52 1.29 8.98
C ILE A 217 7.27 2.12 9.20
N LEU A 218 6.20 1.46 9.61
CA LEU A 218 4.86 2.03 9.74
C LEU A 218 4.48 2.21 11.22
N PRO A 219 3.57 3.12 11.56
CA PRO A 219 2.98 3.20 12.90
C PRO A 219 2.38 1.86 13.31
N THR A 220 2.40 1.56 14.59
CA THR A 220 1.77 0.35 15.12
C THR A 220 0.30 0.23 14.69
N GLY A 221 -0.13 -0.98 14.36
CA GLY A 221 -1.50 -1.26 13.89
C GLY A 221 -1.82 -0.75 12.50
N CYS A 222 -0.90 -0.05 11.83
CA CYS A 222 -1.13 0.46 10.48
C CYS A 222 -0.83 -0.60 9.43
N SER A 223 -1.77 -0.79 8.51
CA SER A 223 -1.67 -1.67 7.35
C SER A 223 -2.73 -1.30 6.31
N LYS A 224 -2.65 -1.85 5.11
CA LYS A 224 -3.75 -1.72 4.12
C LYS A 224 -5.09 -2.20 4.70
N ALA A 225 -5.08 -3.23 5.55
CA ALA A 225 -6.27 -3.77 6.19
C ALA A 225 -6.89 -2.82 7.20
N SER A 226 -6.09 -2.24 8.12
CA SER A 226 -6.61 -1.29 9.11
C SER A 226 -7.21 -0.06 8.45
N ALA A 227 -6.57 0.46 7.40
CA ALA A 227 -7.10 1.57 6.61
C ALA A 227 -8.39 1.19 5.86
N LEU A 228 -8.46 -0.02 5.29
CA LEU A 228 -9.67 -0.55 4.65
C LEU A 228 -10.82 -0.70 5.64
N LEU A 229 -10.58 -1.21 6.84
CA LEU A 229 -11.58 -1.30 7.90
C LEU A 229 -12.03 0.08 8.37
N HIS A 230 -11.11 1.05 8.47
CA HIS A 230 -11.46 2.43 8.79
C HIS A 230 -12.42 3.01 7.75
N LEU A 231 -12.09 2.86 6.46
CA LEU A 231 -12.95 3.30 5.34
C LEU A 231 -14.31 2.60 5.38
N ALA A 232 -14.34 1.27 5.50
CA ALA A 232 -15.57 0.48 5.55
C ALA A 232 -16.48 0.91 6.73
N THR A 233 -15.90 1.09 7.92
CA THR A 233 -16.61 1.56 9.10
C THR A 233 -17.23 2.93 8.87
N ALA A 234 -16.50 3.88 8.29
CA ALA A 234 -16.99 5.22 7.96
C ALA A 234 -18.15 5.18 6.93
N ARG A 235 -18.25 4.11 6.13
CA ARG A 235 -19.30 3.89 5.11
C ARG A 235 -20.45 2.99 5.63
N GLY A 236 -20.37 2.48 6.87
CA GLY A 236 -21.35 1.51 7.39
C GLY A 236 -21.35 0.19 6.61
N ILE A 237 -20.16 -0.27 6.18
CA ILE A 237 -19.91 -1.52 5.45
C ILE A 237 -19.28 -2.52 6.43
N ASP A 238 -19.86 -3.71 6.52
CA ASP A 238 -19.30 -4.81 7.32
C ASP A 238 -18.13 -5.47 6.58
N ALA A 239 -17.16 -5.99 7.32
CA ALA A 239 -16.01 -6.67 6.74
C ALA A 239 -16.41 -7.87 5.86
N SER A 240 -17.52 -8.54 6.16
CA SER A 240 -18.09 -9.63 5.34
C SER A 240 -18.63 -9.17 3.99
N GLU A 241 -18.83 -7.86 3.78
CA GLU A 241 -19.29 -7.22 2.55
C GLU A 241 -18.12 -6.66 1.70
N ILE A 242 -16.86 -6.96 2.09
CA ILE A 242 -15.65 -6.54 1.39
C ILE A 242 -15.13 -7.66 0.50
N LEU A 243 -14.72 -7.32 -0.72
CA LEU A 243 -13.88 -8.13 -1.59
C LEU A 243 -12.48 -7.49 -1.65
N ALA A 244 -11.43 -8.23 -1.32
CA ALA A 244 -10.04 -7.80 -1.43
C ALA A 244 -9.34 -8.53 -2.58
N ILE A 245 -8.62 -7.78 -3.43
CA ILE A 245 -7.86 -8.31 -4.58
C ILE A 245 -6.43 -7.80 -4.49
N GLY A 246 -5.44 -8.69 -4.58
CA GLY A 246 -4.02 -8.35 -4.45
C GLY A 246 -3.09 -9.48 -4.91
N ASP A 247 -1.78 -9.22 -4.90
CA ASP A 247 -0.79 -10.19 -5.38
C ASP A 247 0.42 -10.39 -4.46
N ASN A 248 0.52 -9.65 -3.35
CA ASN A 248 1.73 -9.66 -2.55
C ASN A 248 1.46 -9.82 -1.05
N TRP A 249 2.52 -10.04 -0.28
CA TRP A 249 2.44 -10.28 1.16
C TRP A 249 1.85 -9.10 1.94
N ASN A 250 2.06 -7.86 1.51
CA ASN A 250 1.43 -6.68 2.12
C ASN A 250 -0.09 -6.58 1.90
N ASP A 251 -0.67 -7.47 1.08
CA ASP A 251 -2.12 -7.58 0.88
C ASP A 251 -2.76 -8.63 1.79
N VAL A 252 -1.96 -9.55 2.34
CA VAL A 252 -2.46 -10.64 3.21
C VAL A 252 -3.34 -10.13 4.33
N PRO A 253 -3.03 -9.02 5.03
CA PRO A 253 -3.92 -8.46 6.03
C PRO A 253 -5.30 -8.11 5.48
N MET A 254 -5.40 -7.57 4.25
CA MET A 254 -6.71 -7.30 3.61
C MET A 254 -7.47 -8.59 3.32
N PHE A 255 -6.78 -9.64 2.83
CA PHE A 255 -7.40 -10.94 2.57
C PHE A 255 -7.96 -11.59 3.82
N GLN A 256 -7.30 -11.41 4.97
CA GLN A 256 -7.71 -11.99 6.25
C GLN A 256 -8.97 -11.37 6.84
N ILE A 257 -9.22 -10.09 6.57
CA ILE A 257 -10.37 -9.35 7.13
C ILE A 257 -11.58 -9.34 6.19
N ALA A 258 -11.38 -9.49 4.88
CA ALA A 258 -12.42 -9.39 3.88
C ALA A 258 -13.32 -10.64 3.87
N GLY A 259 -14.59 -10.44 3.55
CA GLY A 259 -15.56 -11.52 3.36
C GLY A 259 -15.25 -12.41 2.16
N GLN A 260 -14.60 -11.84 1.15
CA GLN A 260 -14.08 -12.54 -0.04
C GLN A 260 -12.69 -12.01 -0.39
N SER A 261 -11.82 -12.91 -0.85
CA SER A 261 -10.44 -12.56 -1.18
C SER A 261 -9.98 -13.26 -2.44
N ALA A 262 -9.27 -12.53 -3.29
CA ALA A 262 -8.72 -13.04 -4.53
C ALA A 262 -7.22 -12.70 -4.61
N VAL A 263 -6.40 -13.72 -4.80
CA VAL A 263 -4.96 -13.62 -4.99
C VAL A 263 -4.66 -13.81 -6.47
N MET A 264 -3.86 -12.91 -7.05
CA MET A 264 -3.51 -12.96 -8.47
C MET A 264 -2.58 -14.14 -8.78
N ALA A 265 -2.67 -14.73 -9.98
CA ALA A 265 -1.83 -15.86 -10.40
C ALA A 265 -0.34 -15.51 -10.48
N ASN A 266 0.02 -14.23 -10.69
CA ASN A 266 1.40 -13.75 -10.67
C ASN A 266 1.97 -13.56 -9.25
N ALA A 267 1.17 -13.76 -8.18
CA ALA A 267 1.64 -13.72 -6.80
C ALA A 267 2.75 -14.77 -6.54
N PRO A 268 3.62 -14.56 -5.53
CA PRO A 268 4.60 -15.55 -5.10
C PRO A 268 3.97 -16.93 -4.85
N GLU A 269 4.73 -18.01 -5.13
CA GLU A 269 4.21 -19.39 -5.03
C GLU A 269 3.72 -19.74 -3.64
N ASP A 270 4.45 -19.30 -2.62
CA ASP A 270 4.10 -19.51 -1.21
C ASP A 270 2.83 -18.76 -0.80
N LEU A 271 2.60 -17.55 -1.34
CA LEU A 271 1.35 -16.83 -1.13
C LEU A 271 0.16 -17.53 -1.84
N ARG A 272 0.35 -18.06 -3.05
CA ARG A 272 -0.68 -18.85 -3.74
C ARG A 272 -1.00 -20.16 -3.01
N ALA A 273 0.01 -20.78 -2.41
CA ALA A 273 -0.19 -21.96 -1.56
C ALA A 273 -1.03 -21.61 -0.33
N LEU A 274 -0.72 -20.50 0.35
CA LEU A 274 -1.51 -19.96 1.46
C LEU A 274 -2.94 -19.66 1.03
N ALA A 275 -3.14 -19.04 -0.13
CA ALA A 275 -4.47 -18.73 -0.66
C ALA A 275 -5.31 -20.01 -0.84
N THR A 276 -4.70 -21.08 -1.36
CA THR A 276 -5.35 -22.38 -1.51
C THR A 276 -5.73 -23.00 -0.16
N GLU A 277 -4.84 -22.92 0.83
CA GLU A 277 -5.09 -23.40 2.20
C GLU A 277 -6.25 -22.63 2.86
N ARG A 278 -6.31 -21.32 2.66
CA ARG A 278 -7.33 -20.44 3.23
C ARG A 278 -8.65 -20.43 2.45
N GLY A 279 -8.71 -21.05 1.29
CA GLY A 279 -9.88 -21.04 0.43
C GLY A 279 -10.13 -19.69 -0.27
N TRP A 280 -9.09 -18.86 -0.42
CA TRP A 280 -9.15 -17.64 -1.21
C TRP A 280 -9.13 -17.98 -2.69
N LEU A 281 -9.78 -17.15 -3.52
CA LEU A 281 -9.80 -17.34 -4.95
C LEU A 281 -8.40 -17.10 -5.54
N ILE A 282 -7.98 -17.96 -6.48
CA ILE A 282 -6.84 -17.66 -7.36
C ILE A 282 -7.40 -17.07 -8.65
N ALA A 283 -7.15 -15.79 -8.86
CA ALA A 283 -7.55 -15.07 -10.07
C ALA A 283 -6.52 -15.30 -11.20
N PRO A 284 -6.87 -15.05 -12.48
CA PRO A 284 -5.88 -14.88 -13.54
C PRO A 284 -4.81 -13.84 -13.16
N SER A 285 -3.68 -13.81 -13.88
CA SER A 285 -2.63 -12.81 -13.64
C SER A 285 -3.10 -11.39 -13.94
N ASN A 286 -2.33 -10.40 -13.46
CA ASN A 286 -2.58 -9.00 -13.81
C ASN A 286 -2.54 -8.75 -15.33
N ASP A 287 -1.65 -9.42 -16.07
CA ASP A 287 -1.55 -9.32 -17.54
C ASP A 287 -2.68 -10.05 -18.29
N GLU A 288 -3.51 -10.84 -17.59
CA GLU A 288 -4.68 -11.56 -18.09
C GLU A 288 -6.02 -10.97 -17.59
N ASP A 289 -6.02 -9.71 -17.16
CA ASP A 289 -7.22 -9.01 -16.64
C ASP A 289 -7.86 -9.72 -15.43
N GLY A 290 -7.04 -10.21 -14.50
CA GLY A 290 -7.53 -10.96 -13.35
C GLY A 290 -8.50 -10.17 -12.49
N VAL A 291 -8.31 -8.86 -12.34
CA VAL A 291 -9.24 -7.97 -11.59
C VAL A 291 -10.63 -7.98 -12.22
N ALA A 292 -10.72 -7.81 -13.55
CA ALA A 292 -11.99 -7.86 -14.27
C ALA A 292 -12.67 -9.22 -14.08
N SER A 293 -11.92 -10.31 -14.21
CA SER A 293 -12.44 -11.67 -14.06
C SER A 293 -13.05 -11.91 -12.68
N VAL A 294 -12.44 -11.39 -11.61
CA VAL A 294 -12.97 -11.50 -10.24
C VAL A 294 -14.23 -10.66 -10.06
N ILE A 295 -14.21 -9.42 -10.54
CA ILE A 295 -15.36 -8.51 -10.42
C ILE A 295 -16.56 -9.05 -11.19
N GLU A 296 -16.38 -9.44 -12.46
CA GLU A 296 -17.42 -10.01 -13.32
C GLU A 296 -18.08 -11.25 -12.68
N ALA A 297 -17.27 -12.16 -12.10
CA ALA A 297 -17.77 -13.33 -11.39
C ALA A 297 -18.59 -12.93 -10.15
N THR A 298 -18.13 -11.94 -9.39
CA THR A 298 -18.81 -11.44 -8.17
C THR A 298 -20.17 -10.82 -8.51
N LEU A 299 -20.25 -10.01 -9.58
CA LEU A 299 -21.49 -9.39 -10.03
C LEU A 299 -22.51 -10.42 -10.52
N THR A 300 -22.06 -11.48 -11.22
CA THR A 300 -22.93 -12.54 -11.72
C THR A 300 -23.58 -13.34 -10.58
N ILE A 301 -22.90 -13.53 -9.46
CA ILE A 301 -23.44 -14.25 -8.29
C ILE A 301 -24.49 -13.39 -7.56
N SER A 302 -24.38 -12.07 -7.63
CA SER A 302 -25.30 -11.13 -6.96
C SER A 302 -26.63 -10.96 -7.69
N ASP A 303 -26.74 -11.36 -8.97
CA ASP A 303 -27.95 -11.27 -9.80
C ASP A 303 -28.55 -12.67 -10.12
N PRO A 304 -29.29 -13.33 -9.19
CA PRO A 304 -29.86 -14.66 -9.44
C PRO A 304 -31.06 -14.67 -10.44
N VAL A 305 -31.43 -13.51 -11.00
CA VAL A 305 -32.65 -13.39 -11.86
C VAL A 305 -32.34 -13.51 -13.38
N ALA A 306 -31.09 -13.42 -13.80
CA ALA A 306 -30.74 -13.44 -15.24
C ALA A 306 -30.56 -14.86 -15.83
N SER A 307 -30.69 -15.95 -15.05
CA SER A 307 -30.44 -17.35 -15.50
C SER A 307 -31.66 -18.11 -15.92
N THR A 308 -32.79 -17.47 -16.17
CA THR A 308 -34.02 -18.15 -16.69
C THR A 308 -34.70 -17.29 -17.75
N ARG A 309 -34.10 -17.22 -18.94
CA ARG A 309 -34.82 -16.99 -20.21
C ARG A 309 -34.14 -17.70 -21.36
#